data_2ebe0b988931178e28c7f48d3f5218f1
#
_entry.id   2ebe0b988931178e28c7f48d3f5218f1
#
_cell.length_a   1.000
_cell.length_b   1.000
_cell.length_c   1.000
_cell.angle_alpha   90.00
_cell.angle_beta   90.00
_cell.angle_gamma   90.00
#
_symmetry.space_group_name_H-M   'P 1'
#
loop_
_entity.id
_entity.type
_entity.pdbx_description
1 polymer ?
#
loop_
_entity_poly.entity_id
_entity_poly.type
_entity_poly.pdbx_seq_one_letter_code
_entity_poly.pdbx_strand_id
1 'polypeptide(L)'
;MASSNRTAVFEGTSLPFSNEAEQSVLGAILIDPPSINEVLGRQLKAEHFYIPQNRRIFEVLSSMSALNQTIDFITVLERVKEDELIEGNSAKSYLSNLVESVPSSANITTYADIVKDRFYTRSLIVTSRDIIDIASSGMADSNMLLETAEQKIYEIRQGRDVTGLKAIKDVIEGETFVRLSKISNPETKNEYIGISTGFSALDRVITGLNKSDLIIVGARPGMGKTAFALNIARNAAVQSGKKVCFFSLEMSRDQLAQRLLSSEAMIESGKMRTGDLTTEEWLKLSEAGKILSQSKIYIDETSGITVPEMKAKLRRLKDVDLVIVDYLGLMQSAKKTENRVQEVSDITRNLKIMAKELQIPVIACAQLGRGTEVKGKSHKPALSDLRESGSIEQDADIVLFMYRELYYKSENSDPNVEIDEHKAECIVAKNRHGGLDTVPLYWDGQYTRFSTVDVIG
;
A
#
# COMPACT_ATOMS: atom_id res chain seq x y z
N MET A 1 -26.34 26.33 32.58
CA MET A 1 -26.91 25.08 33.09
C MET A 1 -27.39 24.23 31.92
N ALA A 2 -26.49 23.47 31.27
CA ALA A 2 -26.82 22.46 30.24
C ALA A 2 -25.59 21.62 29.88
N SER A 3 -24.94 20.94 30.85
CA SER A 3 -23.80 20.07 30.57
C SER A 3 -23.72 18.81 31.45
N SER A 4 -24.83 18.41 32.11
CA SER A 4 -24.74 17.27 33.04
C SER A 4 -25.48 15.99 32.59
N ASN A 5 -25.99 15.91 31.37
CA ASN A 5 -26.87 14.79 30.98
C ASN A 5 -26.32 13.89 29.82
N ARG A 6 -25.05 14.02 29.42
CA ARG A 6 -24.47 13.16 28.35
C ARG A 6 -23.55 12.05 28.86
N THR A 7 -23.08 12.11 30.09
CA THR A 7 -22.19 11.09 30.68
C THR A 7 -22.93 9.86 31.23
N ALA A 8 -24.23 9.97 31.50
CA ALA A 8 -25.03 8.92 32.15
C ALA A 8 -25.61 7.86 31.20
N VAL A 9 -25.45 7.97 29.90
CA VAL A 9 -26.09 7.05 28.91
C VAL A 9 -25.23 5.82 28.60
N PHE A 10 -23.94 5.78 29.00
CA PHE A 10 -23.03 4.68 28.67
C PHE A 10 -22.66 3.75 29.83
N GLU A 11 -23.04 4.05 31.06
CA GLU A 11 -22.78 3.23 32.24
C GLU A 11 -23.87 2.17 32.48
N GLY A 12 -24.13 1.27 31.54
CA GLY A 12 -25.14 0.23 31.78
C GLY A 12 -25.39 -0.72 30.63
N THR A 13 -24.80 -0.50 29.47
CA THR A 13 -24.96 -1.43 28.32
C THR A 13 -23.95 -2.54 28.37
N SER A 14 -24.44 -3.79 28.57
CA SER A 14 -23.61 -4.99 28.42
C SER A 14 -22.99 -4.99 27.02
N LEU A 15 -21.70 -5.35 26.93
CA LEU A 15 -21.00 -5.50 25.66
C LEU A 15 -21.68 -6.57 24.81
N PRO A 16 -21.82 -6.40 23.49
CA PRO A 16 -22.52 -7.34 22.62
C PRO A 16 -21.80 -8.69 22.55
N PHE A 17 -22.52 -9.78 22.79
CA PHE A 17 -22.08 -11.16 22.61
C PHE A 17 -23.27 -12.03 22.20
N SER A 18 -23.00 -13.26 21.74
CA SER A 18 -24.04 -14.28 21.51
C SER A 18 -23.64 -15.53 22.22
N ASN A 19 -24.33 -15.83 23.33
CA ASN A 19 -24.10 -17.04 24.09
C ASN A 19 -24.41 -18.28 23.25
N GLU A 20 -25.50 -18.23 22.48
CA GLU A 20 -25.94 -19.33 21.62
C GLU A 20 -24.88 -19.66 20.57
N ALA A 21 -24.26 -18.64 19.92
CA ALA A 21 -23.25 -18.86 18.92
C ALA A 21 -21.94 -19.43 19.54
N GLU A 22 -21.52 -18.89 20.69
CA GLU A 22 -20.35 -19.40 21.41
C GLU A 22 -20.51 -20.86 21.81
N GLN A 23 -21.68 -21.20 22.42
CA GLN A 23 -21.99 -22.57 22.82
C GLN A 23 -22.12 -23.51 21.61
N SER A 24 -22.73 -23.04 20.51
CA SER A 24 -22.87 -23.82 19.28
C SER A 24 -21.54 -24.15 18.62
N VAL A 25 -20.56 -23.23 18.66
CA VAL A 25 -19.20 -23.53 18.18
C VAL A 25 -18.55 -24.63 19.00
N LEU A 26 -18.56 -24.50 20.33
CA LEU A 26 -17.91 -25.47 21.23
C LEU A 26 -18.58 -26.82 21.16
N GLY A 27 -19.91 -26.85 21.20
CA GLY A 27 -20.68 -28.09 21.11
C GLY A 27 -20.53 -28.78 19.75
N ALA A 28 -20.47 -28.02 18.64
CA ALA A 28 -20.21 -28.60 17.32
C ALA A 28 -18.84 -29.30 17.25
N ILE A 29 -17.80 -28.74 17.86
CA ILE A 29 -16.48 -29.35 17.93
C ILE A 29 -16.53 -30.62 18.78
N LEU A 30 -17.31 -30.67 19.88
CA LEU A 30 -17.47 -31.86 20.70
C LEU A 30 -18.24 -32.98 19.99
N ILE A 31 -19.18 -32.64 19.10
CA ILE A 31 -19.94 -33.60 18.30
C ILE A 31 -19.12 -34.11 17.11
N ASP A 32 -18.46 -33.17 16.39
CA ASP A 32 -17.64 -33.45 15.21
C ASP A 32 -16.24 -32.82 15.37
N PRO A 33 -15.30 -33.51 16.04
CA PRO A 33 -13.98 -32.95 16.32
C PRO A 33 -13.18 -32.45 15.13
N PRO A 34 -13.23 -33.04 13.93
CA PRO A 34 -12.57 -32.49 12.75
C PRO A 34 -13.00 -31.07 12.38
N SER A 35 -14.20 -30.65 12.75
CA SER A 35 -14.75 -29.32 12.48
C SER A 35 -13.95 -28.17 13.14
N ILE A 36 -13.13 -28.48 14.15
CA ILE A 36 -12.22 -27.50 14.75
C ILE A 36 -11.27 -26.89 13.70
N ASN A 37 -10.85 -27.67 12.69
CA ASN A 37 -9.96 -27.19 11.65
C ASN A 37 -10.63 -26.11 10.77
N GLU A 38 -11.95 -26.18 10.59
CA GLU A 38 -12.68 -25.18 9.83
C GLU A 38 -12.69 -23.83 10.54
N VAL A 39 -12.90 -23.82 11.86
CA VAL A 39 -12.93 -22.57 12.64
C VAL A 39 -11.53 -22.01 12.88
N LEU A 40 -10.52 -22.87 13.05
CA LEU A 40 -9.11 -22.45 13.11
C LEU A 40 -8.65 -21.89 11.75
N GLY A 41 -9.07 -22.50 10.64
CA GLY A 41 -8.83 -21.99 9.29
C GLY A 41 -9.47 -20.61 9.05
N ARG A 42 -10.58 -20.31 9.71
CA ARG A 42 -11.20 -18.98 9.75
C ARG A 42 -10.60 -18.04 10.81
N GLN A 43 -9.51 -18.48 11.46
CA GLN A 43 -8.79 -17.71 12.50
C GLN A 43 -9.68 -17.33 13.68
N LEU A 44 -10.60 -18.22 14.08
CA LEU A 44 -11.27 -18.08 15.35
C LEU A 44 -10.24 -18.30 16.47
N LYS A 45 -10.21 -17.40 17.45
CA LYS A 45 -9.30 -17.44 18.59
C LYS A 45 -10.08 -17.42 19.89
N ALA A 46 -9.47 -17.88 20.95
CA ALA A 46 -10.06 -17.87 22.28
C ALA A 46 -10.49 -16.47 22.74
N GLU A 47 -9.72 -15.43 22.39
CA GLU A 47 -10.01 -14.04 22.71
C GLU A 47 -11.33 -13.53 22.11
N HIS A 48 -11.85 -14.20 21.06
CA HIS A 48 -13.12 -13.83 20.44
C HIS A 48 -14.33 -14.18 21.30
N PHE A 49 -14.20 -15.16 22.18
CA PHE A 49 -15.25 -15.55 23.11
C PHE A 49 -15.39 -14.55 24.26
N TYR A 50 -16.61 -14.13 24.53
CA TYR A 50 -16.92 -13.20 25.61
C TYR A 50 -17.02 -13.90 26.98
N ILE A 51 -17.69 -15.08 27.00
CA ILE A 51 -17.92 -15.84 28.21
C ILE A 51 -16.61 -16.51 28.64
N PRO A 52 -16.09 -16.25 29.86
CA PRO A 52 -14.79 -16.77 30.31
C PRO A 52 -14.67 -18.28 30.24
N GLN A 53 -15.75 -19.01 30.57
CA GLN A 53 -15.77 -20.49 30.50
C GLN A 53 -15.63 -20.96 29.04
N ASN A 54 -16.38 -20.37 28.12
CA ASN A 54 -16.32 -20.70 26.70
C ASN A 54 -14.94 -20.43 26.13
N ARG A 55 -14.33 -19.30 26.47
CA ARG A 55 -12.97 -18.94 26.08
C ARG A 55 -11.97 -20.01 26.48
N ARG A 56 -11.99 -20.41 27.75
CA ARG A 56 -11.07 -21.42 28.29
C ARG A 56 -11.27 -22.79 27.67
N ILE A 57 -12.53 -23.22 27.46
CA ILE A 57 -12.82 -24.47 26.75
C ILE A 57 -12.26 -24.43 25.33
N PHE A 58 -12.41 -23.30 24.62
CA PHE A 58 -11.84 -23.18 23.28
C PHE A 58 -10.30 -23.20 23.30
N GLU A 59 -9.65 -22.64 24.34
CA GLU A 59 -8.19 -22.75 24.54
C GLU A 59 -7.76 -24.23 24.70
N VAL A 60 -8.47 -24.99 25.50
CA VAL A 60 -8.23 -26.42 25.66
C VAL A 60 -8.39 -27.17 24.36
N LEU A 61 -9.51 -26.97 23.65
CA LEU A 61 -9.77 -27.64 22.37
C LEU A 61 -8.70 -27.29 21.31
N SER A 62 -8.31 -26.00 21.24
CA SER A 62 -7.27 -25.52 20.31
C SER A 62 -5.90 -26.14 20.65
N SER A 63 -5.55 -26.23 21.93
CA SER A 63 -4.28 -26.85 22.36
C SER A 63 -4.25 -28.35 22.09
N MET A 64 -5.34 -29.06 22.34
CA MET A 64 -5.46 -30.49 22.02
C MET A 64 -5.33 -30.74 20.52
N SER A 65 -5.98 -29.93 19.72
CA SER A 65 -5.85 -29.97 18.25
C SER A 65 -4.40 -29.74 17.79
N ALA A 66 -3.75 -28.71 18.31
CA ALA A 66 -2.35 -28.41 17.98
C ALA A 66 -1.36 -29.52 18.36
N LEU A 67 -1.66 -30.28 19.44
CA LEU A 67 -0.87 -31.40 19.91
C LEU A 67 -1.31 -32.72 19.26
N ASN A 68 -2.24 -32.73 18.30
CA ASN A 68 -2.83 -33.93 17.70
C ASN A 68 -3.40 -34.91 18.74
N GLN A 69 -3.92 -34.40 19.85
CA GLN A 69 -4.59 -35.21 20.87
C GLN A 69 -6.04 -35.52 20.46
N THR A 70 -6.56 -36.64 20.89
CA THR A 70 -7.96 -37.00 20.62
C THR A 70 -8.90 -36.03 21.32
N ILE A 71 -9.79 -35.40 20.57
CA ILE A 71 -10.85 -34.54 21.08
C ILE A 71 -12.13 -35.38 21.14
N ASP A 72 -12.58 -35.72 22.35
CA ASP A 72 -13.89 -36.31 22.61
C ASP A 72 -14.41 -35.80 23.94
N PHE A 73 -15.67 -36.10 24.25
CA PHE A 73 -16.31 -35.63 25.47
C PHE A 73 -15.56 -35.99 26.74
N ILE A 74 -14.97 -37.20 26.80
CA ILE A 74 -14.29 -37.72 28.01
C ILE A 74 -12.92 -37.09 28.17
N THR A 75 -12.13 -37.01 27.08
CA THR A 75 -10.79 -36.40 27.11
C THR A 75 -10.84 -34.92 27.41
N VAL A 76 -11.82 -34.22 26.83
CA VAL A 76 -12.04 -32.78 27.12
C VAL A 76 -12.52 -32.57 28.56
N LEU A 77 -13.43 -33.41 29.05
CA LEU A 77 -13.91 -33.35 30.46
C LEU A 77 -12.76 -33.52 31.46
N GLU A 78 -11.89 -34.50 31.25
CA GLU A 78 -10.74 -34.72 32.13
C GLU A 78 -9.78 -33.51 32.07
N ARG A 79 -9.50 -32.98 30.88
CA ARG A 79 -8.62 -31.80 30.72
C ARG A 79 -9.19 -30.55 31.39
N VAL A 80 -10.50 -30.31 31.25
CA VAL A 80 -11.20 -29.19 31.90
C VAL A 80 -11.19 -29.29 33.41
N LYS A 81 -11.22 -30.54 33.97
CA LYS A 81 -11.09 -30.77 35.40
C LYS A 81 -9.65 -30.59 35.90
N GLU A 82 -8.66 -31.10 35.15
CA GLU A 82 -7.23 -30.95 35.51
C GLU A 82 -6.82 -29.48 35.58
N ASP A 83 -7.30 -28.66 34.66
CA ASP A 83 -7.00 -27.24 34.61
C ASP A 83 -7.87 -26.39 35.56
N GLU A 84 -8.72 -27.03 36.41
CA GLU A 84 -9.63 -26.39 37.39
C GLU A 84 -10.51 -25.29 36.79
N LEU A 85 -10.87 -25.43 35.52
CA LEU A 85 -11.56 -24.35 34.73
C LEU A 85 -13.02 -24.19 35.17
N ILE A 86 -13.64 -25.27 35.64
CA ILE A 86 -15.04 -25.32 36.09
C ILE A 86 -15.08 -26.27 37.25
N GLU A 87 -15.79 -25.93 38.35
CA GLU A 87 -15.94 -26.79 39.53
C GLU A 87 -16.43 -28.21 39.15
N GLY A 88 -15.73 -29.26 39.63
CA GLY A 88 -15.75 -30.61 39.14
C GLY A 88 -17.12 -31.24 38.80
N ASN A 89 -18.15 -31.01 39.59
CA ASN A 89 -19.49 -31.55 39.32
C ASN A 89 -20.28 -30.75 38.27
N SER A 90 -19.95 -29.44 38.05
CA SER A 90 -20.61 -28.59 37.07
C SER A 90 -19.98 -28.72 35.68
N ALA A 91 -18.72 -29.17 35.55
CA ALA A 91 -18.04 -29.33 34.28
C ALA A 91 -18.75 -30.30 33.34
N LYS A 92 -19.15 -31.47 33.87
CA LYS A 92 -19.89 -32.46 33.07
C LYS A 92 -21.22 -31.92 32.56
N SER A 93 -22.01 -31.26 33.42
CA SER A 93 -23.29 -30.69 33.05
C SER A 93 -23.10 -29.56 32.03
N TYR A 94 -22.06 -28.73 32.20
CA TYR A 94 -21.76 -27.63 31.23
C TYR A 94 -21.42 -28.17 29.86
N LEU A 95 -20.51 -29.15 29.75
CA LEU A 95 -20.16 -29.77 28.48
C LEU A 95 -21.34 -30.50 27.83
N SER A 96 -22.23 -31.16 28.64
CA SER A 96 -23.45 -31.79 28.12
C SER A 96 -24.40 -30.72 27.51
N ASN A 97 -24.58 -29.61 28.22
CA ASN A 97 -25.38 -28.51 27.71
C ASN A 97 -24.84 -27.89 26.42
N LEU A 98 -23.49 -27.84 26.26
CA LEU A 98 -22.88 -27.39 24.99
C LEU A 98 -23.27 -28.30 23.83
N VAL A 99 -23.21 -29.61 24.03
CA VAL A 99 -23.57 -30.62 23.01
C VAL A 99 -25.06 -30.54 22.67
N GLU A 100 -25.93 -30.40 23.69
CA GLU A 100 -27.38 -30.32 23.51
C GLU A 100 -27.85 -29.01 22.87
N SER A 101 -27.08 -27.93 23.02
CA SER A 101 -27.46 -26.60 22.49
C SER A 101 -27.17 -26.43 20.99
N VAL A 102 -26.52 -27.39 20.33
CA VAL A 102 -26.14 -27.27 18.91
C VAL A 102 -27.29 -27.61 17.99
N PRO A 103 -27.81 -26.65 17.21
CA PRO A 103 -28.90 -26.95 16.25
C PRO A 103 -28.43 -27.79 15.05
N SER A 104 -27.18 -27.57 14.60
CA SER A 104 -26.54 -28.31 13.51
C SER A 104 -25.02 -28.07 13.53
N SER A 105 -24.23 -29.15 13.60
CA SER A 105 -22.76 -29.07 13.50
C SER A 105 -22.28 -28.60 12.12
N ALA A 106 -23.06 -28.82 11.05
CA ALA A 106 -22.73 -28.36 9.70
C ALA A 106 -22.64 -26.83 9.56
N ASN A 107 -23.19 -26.05 10.50
CA ASN A 107 -23.22 -24.60 10.44
C ASN A 107 -22.14 -23.95 11.33
N ILE A 108 -21.14 -24.69 11.77
CA ILE A 108 -20.10 -24.22 12.69
C ILE A 108 -19.39 -22.95 12.19
N THR A 109 -19.15 -22.85 10.90
CA THR A 109 -18.51 -21.67 10.28
C THR A 109 -19.37 -20.41 10.41
N THR A 110 -20.68 -20.53 10.29
CA THR A 110 -21.63 -19.42 10.50
C THR A 110 -21.63 -18.97 11.96
N TYR A 111 -21.61 -19.92 12.91
CA TYR A 111 -21.56 -19.59 14.33
C TYR A 111 -20.23 -18.91 14.69
N ALA A 112 -19.12 -19.39 14.15
CA ALA A 112 -17.80 -18.76 14.31
C ALA A 112 -17.77 -17.33 13.77
N ASP A 113 -18.37 -17.06 12.62
CA ASP A 113 -18.47 -15.71 12.05
C ASP A 113 -19.30 -14.78 12.94
N ILE A 114 -20.38 -15.26 13.57
CA ILE A 114 -21.17 -14.49 14.55
C ILE A 114 -20.32 -14.15 15.78
N VAL A 115 -19.57 -15.10 16.33
CA VAL A 115 -18.68 -14.88 17.49
C VAL A 115 -17.64 -13.81 17.16
N LYS A 116 -17.00 -13.90 15.99
CA LYS A 116 -16.02 -12.91 15.52
C LYS A 116 -16.64 -11.52 15.32
N ASP A 117 -17.81 -11.43 14.72
CA ASP A 117 -18.48 -10.15 14.49
C ASP A 117 -18.81 -9.45 15.83
N ARG A 118 -19.30 -10.20 16.82
CA ARG A 118 -19.54 -9.67 18.18
C ARG A 118 -18.25 -9.24 18.85
N PHE A 119 -17.16 -9.98 18.70
CA PHE A 119 -15.84 -9.57 19.21
C PHE A 119 -15.37 -8.24 18.61
N TYR A 120 -15.42 -8.07 17.29
CA TYR A 120 -15.01 -6.82 16.64
C TYR A 120 -15.90 -5.64 17.04
N THR A 121 -17.19 -5.89 17.21
CA THR A 121 -18.12 -4.86 17.73
C THR A 121 -17.74 -4.44 19.14
N ARG A 122 -17.41 -5.40 20.04
CA ARG A 122 -16.90 -5.11 21.39
C ARG A 122 -15.59 -4.33 21.37
N SER A 123 -14.65 -4.78 20.54
CA SER A 123 -13.34 -4.13 20.38
C SER A 123 -13.50 -2.68 19.93
N LEU A 124 -14.42 -2.42 18.98
CA LEU A 124 -14.71 -1.06 18.54
C LEU A 124 -15.32 -0.21 19.67
N ILE A 125 -16.25 -0.75 20.48
CA ILE A 125 -16.84 -0.05 21.61
C ILE A 125 -15.78 0.29 22.67
N VAL A 126 -14.92 -0.67 23.03
CA VAL A 126 -13.83 -0.45 24.01
C VAL A 126 -12.85 0.59 23.49
N THR A 127 -12.40 0.46 22.26
CA THR A 127 -11.47 1.43 21.63
C THR A 127 -12.08 2.83 21.55
N SER A 128 -13.37 2.93 21.24
CA SER A 128 -14.06 4.23 21.21
C SER A 128 -14.11 4.88 22.60
N ARG A 129 -14.30 4.09 23.68
CA ARG A 129 -14.21 4.59 25.06
C ARG A 129 -12.80 5.09 25.38
N ASP A 130 -11.77 4.30 25.06
CA ASP A 130 -10.38 4.73 25.25
C ASP A 130 -10.09 6.07 24.54
N ILE A 131 -10.59 6.25 23.30
CA ILE A 131 -10.42 7.49 22.54
C ILE A 131 -11.13 8.65 23.23
N ILE A 132 -12.34 8.43 23.76
CA ILE A 132 -13.09 9.44 24.53
C ILE A 132 -12.31 9.82 25.79
N ASP A 133 -11.78 8.84 26.52
CA ASP A 133 -11.03 9.07 27.77
C ASP A 133 -9.74 9.86 27.51
N ILE A 134 -8.98 9.50 26.45
CA ILE A 134 -7.78 10.25 26.04
C ILE A 134 -8.16 11.69 25.64
N ALA A 135 -9.22 11.88 24.86
CA ALA A 135 -9.70 13.20 24.45
C ALA A 135 -10.16 14.05 25.65
N SER A 136 -10.82 13.42 26.62
CA SER A 136 -11.34 14.09 27.81
C SER A 136 -10.26 14.47 28.82
N SER A 137 -9.11 13.78 28.80
CA SER A 137 -7.97 14.07 29.69
C SER A 137 -7.31 15.42 29.39
N GLY A 138 -7.49 15.98 28.19
CA GLY A 138 -6.93 17.26 27.77
C GLY A 138 -5.39 17.29 27.67
N MET A 139 -4.72 16.14 27.77
CA MET A 139 -3.25 16.02 27.76
C MET A 139 -2.66 15.91 26.35
N ALA A 140 -3.46 15.53 25.35
CA ALA A 140 -2.98 15.32 23.99
C ALA A 140 -3.38 16.48 23.07
N ASP A 141 -2.45 16.86 22.17
CA ASP A 141 -2.76 17.74 21.05
C ASP A 141 -3.77 17.07 20.09
N SER A 142 -4.58 17.88 19.44
CA SER A 142 -5.65 17.38 18.54
C SER A 142 -5.12 16.50 17.40
N ASN A 143 -3.92 16.79 16.86
CA ASN A 143 -3.32 15.98 15.83
C ASN A 143 -2.87 14.60 16.37
N MET A 144 -2.22 14.60 17.54
CA MET A 144 -1.79 13.35 18.21
C MET A 144 -3.00 12.49 18.61
N LEU A 145 -4.11 13.11 19.03
CA LEU A 145 -5.34 12.41 19.34
C LEU A 145 -5.94 11.72 18.10
N LEU A 146 -5.98 12.44 16.96
CA LEU A 146 -6.48 11.89 15.70
C LEU A 146 -5.61 10.72 15.20
N GLU A 147 -4.29 10.86 15.25
CA GLU A 147 -3.37 9.78 14.87
C GLU A 147 -3.54 8.55 15.77
N THR A 148 -3.67 8.75 17.08
CA THR A 148 -3.90 7.66 18.05
C THR A 148 -5.22 6.95 17.76
N ALA A 149 -6.28 7.69 17.47
CA ALA A 149 -7.59 7.14 17.14
C ALA A 149 -7.55 6.33 15.83
N GLU A 150 -6.93 6.88 14.78
CA GLU A 150 -6.74 6.19 13.51
C GLU A 150 -5.95 4.89 13.68
N GLN A 151 -4.86 4.92 14.46
CA GLN A 151 -4.02 3.75 14.73
C GLN A 151 -4.80 2.65 15.46
N LYS A 152 -5.53 2.97 16.53
CA LYS A 152 -6.32 2.00 17.31
C LYS A 152 -7.45 1.37 16.48
N ILE A 153 -8.15 2.15 15.64
CA ILE A 153 -9.19 1.63 14.73
C ILE A 153 -8.56 0.72 13.66
N TYR A 154 -7.39 1.10 13.18
CA TYR A 154 -6.66 0.29 12.20
C TYR A 154 -6.23 -1.07 12.75
N GLU A 155 -5.77 -1.16 14.01
CA GLU A 155 -5.40 -2.42 14.66
C GLU A 155 -6.58 -3.39 14.72
N ILE A 156 -7.79 -2.89 15.03
CA ILE A 156 -9.02 -3.71 15.00
C ILE A 156 -9.26 -4.24 13.58
N ARG A 157 -9.09 -3.38 12.56
CA ARG A 157 -9.31 -3.76 11.16
C ARG A 157 -8.28 -4.78 10.69
N GLN A 158 -7.01 -4.65 11.06
CA GLN A 158 -5.97 -5.63 10.73
C GLN A 158 -6.28 -7.01 11.33
N GLY A 159 -6.78 -7.07 12.56
CA GLY A 159 -7.20 -8.33 13.17
C GLY A 159 -8.36 -9.01 12.43
N ARG A 160 -9.18 -8.25 11.68
CA ARG A 160 -10.31 -8.76 10.88
C ARG A 160 -9.89 -9.29 9.50
N ASP A 161 -8.86 -8.68 8.91
CA ASP A 161 -8.45 -8.89 7.51
C ASP A 161 -7.19 -9.78 7.35
N VAL A 162 -6.80 -10.56 8.36
CA VAL A 162 -5.67 -11.49 8.19
C VAL A 162 -6.09 -12.59 7.22
N THR A 163 -5.72 -12.41 5.96
CA THR A 163 -5.84 -13.44 4.94
C THR A 163 -4.95 -14.62 5.34
N GLY A 164 -5.56 -15.72 5.82
CA GLY A 164 -4.88 -16.96 6.13
C GLY A 164 -4.19 -17.57 4.89
N LEU A 165 -3.44 -18.65 5.09
CA LEU A 165 -2.92 -19.46 4.00
C LEU A 165 -4.08 -19.92 3.11
N LYS A 166 -4.01 -19.62 1.80
CA LYS A 166 -4.94 -20.11 0.79
C LYS A 166 -4.35 -21.33 0.11
N ALA A 167 -5.15 -22.35 -0.10
CA ALA A 167 -4.72 -23.49 -0.91
C ALA A 167 -4.46 -23.01 -2.35
N ILE A 168 -3.39 -23.52 -2.98
CA ILE A 168 -3.05 -23.12 -4.37
C ILE A 168 -4.19 -23.40 -5.36
N LYS A 169 -4.99 -24.44 -5.11
CA LYS A 169 -6.19 -24.74 -5.90
C LYS A 169 -7.15 -23.55 -5.91
N ASP A 170 -7.48 -23.00 -4.74
CA ASP A 170 -8.43 -21.89 -4.60
C ASP A 170 -7.91 -20.60 -5.26
N VAL A 171 -6.59 -20.38 -5.20
CA VAL A 171 -5.93 -19.25 -5.88
C VAL A 171 -6.00 -19.42 -7.41
N ILE A 172 -5.74 -20.63 -7.91
CA ILE A 172 -5.78 -20.91 -9.37
C ILE A 172 -7.22 -20.76 -9.90
N GLU A 173 -8.17 -21.46 -9.28
CA GLU A 173 -9.56 -21.50 -9.76
C GLU A 173 -10.30 -20.19 -9.53
N GLY A 174 -10.13 -19.55 -8.37
CA GLY A 174 -10.84 -18.34 -7.98
C GLY A 174 -10.26 -17.03 -8.50
N GLU A 175 -8.92 -16.92 -8.57
CA GLU A 175 -8.27 -15.65 -8.87
C GLU A 175 -7.51 -15.67 -10.21
N THR A 176 -6.66 -16.70 -10.43
CA THR A 176 -5.73 -16.72 -11.56
C THR A 176 -6.44 -16.92 -12.89
N PHE A 177 -7.29 -17.93 -13.01
CA PHE A 177 -8.02 -18.19 -14.26
C PHE A 177 -9.01 -17.08 -14.60
N VAL A 178 -9.68 -16.49 -13.59
CA VAL A 178 -10.55 -15.33 -13.79
C VAL A 178 -9.76 -14.14 -14.33
N ARG A 179 -8.57 -13.87 -13.77
CA ARG A 179 -7.70 -12.80 -14.26
C ARG A 179 -7.21 -13.07 -15.68
N LEU A 180 -6.76 -14.28 -15.97
CA LEU A 180 -6.27 -14.64 -17.31
C LEU A 180 -7.37 -14.53 -18.37
N SER A 181 -8.57 -14.98 -18.07
CA SER A 181 -9.71 -14.86 -19.01
C SER A 181 -10.04 -13.39 -19.33
N LYS A 182 -9.95 -12.52 -18.33
CA LYS A 182 -10.19 -11.07 -18.50
C LYS A 182 -9.07 -10.36 -19.28
N ILE A 183 -7.81 -10.77 -19.07
CA ILE A 183 -6.67 -10.24 -19.85
C ILE A 183 -6.76 -10.70 -21.32
N SER A 184 -7.28 -11.90 -21.56
CA SER A 184 -7.44 -12.42 -22.92
C SER A 184 -8.58 -11.78 -23.71
N ASN A 185 -9.55 -11.13 -23.02
CA ASN A 185 -10.64 -10.42 -23.67
C ASN A 185 -10.22 -8.97 -23.98
N PRO A 186 -10.21 -8.53 -25.27
CA PRO A 186 -9.83 -7.18 -25.67
C PRO A 186 -10.59 -6.05 -24.97
N GLU A 187 -11.87 -6.28 -24.61
CA GLU A 187 -12.72 -5.28 -23.95
C GLU A 187 -12.31 -5.02 -22.50
N THR A 188 -11.85 -6.04 -21.79
CA THR A 188 -11.50 -5.96 -20.36
C THR A 188 -10.00 -5.94 -20.10
N LYS A 189 -9.17 -6.23 -21.11
CA LYS A 189 -7.72 -6.32 -21.01
C LYS A 189 -7.10 -5.11 -20.31
N ASN A 190 -7.52 -3.89 -20.68
CA ASN A 190 -6.97 -2.65 -20.15
C ASN A 190 -7.23 -2.41 -18.65
N GLU A 191 -8.20 -3.13 -18.06
CA GLU A 191 -8.48 -3.06 -16.63
C GLU A 191 -7.57 -3.96 -15.79
N TYR A 192 -6.96 -4.98 -16.43
CA TYR A 192 -6.18 -6.03 -15.77
C TYR A 192 -4.69 -6.01 -16.07
N ILE A 193 -4.23 -5.24 -17.07
CA ILE A 193 -2.84 -4.87 -17.24
C ILE A 193 -2.49 -3.65 -16.40
N GLY A 194 -1.20 -3.44 -16.15
CA GLY A 194 -0.74 -2.27 -15.38
C GLY A 194 -1.16 -0.94 -15.99
N ILE A 195 -1.14 0.12 -15.18
CA ILE A 195 -1.42 1.48 -15.64
C ILE A 195 -0.35 1.88 -16.67
N SER A 196 -0.77 2.40 -17.82
CA SER A 196 0.16 2.87 -18.84
C SER A 196 0.99 4.06 -18.33
N THR A 197 2.29 4.01 -18.58
CA THR A 197 3.20 5.14 -18.34
C THR A 197 3.01 6.25 -19.39
N GLY A 198 2.33 5.93 -20.50
CA GLY A 198 2.23 6.78 -21.69
C GLY A 198 3.46 6.69 -22.62
N PHE A 199 4.44 5.88 -22.26
CA PHE A 199 5.60 5.55 -23.10
C PHE A 199 5.44 4.11 -23.61
N SER A 200 4.91 3.95 -24.82
CA SER A 200 4.53 2.66 -25.39
C SER A 200 5.65 1.63 -25.43
N ALA A 201 6.87 2.07 -25.68
CA ALA A 201 8.06 1.22 -25.69
C ALA A 201 8.42 0.74 -24.27
N LEU A 202 8.29 1.61 -23.26
CA LEU A 202 8.50 1.24 -21.86
C LEU A 202 7.40 0.28 -21.38
N ASP A 203 6.14 0.57 -21.70
CA ASP A 203 4.99 -0.26 -21.31
C ASP A 203 5.09 -1.69 -21.89
N ARG A 204 5.71 -1.87 -23.07
CA ARG A 204 5.99 -3.21 -23.62
C ARG A 204 6.97 -4.00 -22.79
N VAL A 205 7.97 -3.34 -22.19
CA VAL A 205 9.00 -4.00 -21.39
C VAL A 205 8.50 -4.32 -19.98
N ILE A 206 7.83 -3.35 -19.32
CA ILE A 206 7.41 -3.48 -17.92
C ILE A 206 5.94 -3.92 -17.74
N THR A 207 5.19 -4.06 -18.85
CA THR A 207 3.73 -4.38 -18.86
C THR A 207 2.88 -3.36 -18.11
N GLY A 208 3.30 -2.06 -18.13
CA GLY A 208 2.69 -0.98 -17.38
C GLY A 208 3.01 -1.03 -15.89
N LEU A 209 2.42 -0.11 -15.12
CA LEU A 209 2.61 -0.01 -13.67
C LEU A 209 1.62 -0.95 -12.98
N ASN A 210 2.10 -2.08 -12.48
CA ASN A 210 1.24 -3.11 -11.90
C ASN A 210 0.93 -2.81 -10.43
N LYS A 211 -0.24 -3.26 -9.98
CA LYS A 211 -0.64 -3.16 -8.57
C LYS A 211 0.41 -3.81 -7.66
N SER A 212 0.64 -3.20 -6.51
CA SER A 212 1.60 -3.65 -5.49
C SER A 212 3.08 -3.50 -5.87
N ASP A 213 3.42 -2.98 -7.07
CA ASP A 213 4.82 -2.79 -7.45
C ASP A 213 5.41 -1.52 -6.84
N LEU A 214 6.65 -1.64 -6.42
CA LEU A 214 7.53 -0.52 -6.09
C LEU A 214 8.48 -0.31 -7.27
N ILE A 215 8.34 0.82 -7.94
CA ILE A 215 9.14 1.23 -9.09
C ILE A 215 10.09 2.34 -8.64
N ILE A 216 11.38 2.14 -8.82
CA ILE A 216 12.39 3.16 -8.52
C ILE A 216 12.79 3.86 -9.82
N VAL A 217 12.74 5.18 -9.82
CA VAL A 217 13.26 6.01 -10.91
C VAL A 217 14.52 6.70 -10.42
N GLY A 218 15.67 6.19 -10.82
CA GLY A 218 16.99 6.71 -10.46
C GLY A 218 17.56 7.64 -11.53
N ALA A 219 18.13 8.76 -11.11
CA ALA A 219 18.83 9.66 -12.02
C ALA A 219 19.88 10.52 -11.28
N ARG A 220 20.88 11.01 -12.01
CA ARG A 220 21.73 12.12 -11.56
C ARG A 220 20.93 13.44 -11.55
N PRO A 221 21.29 14.42 -10.71
CA PRO A 221 20.70 15.76 -10.77
C PRO A 221 20.70 16.30 -12.20
N GLY A 222 19.65 16.98 -12.62
CA GLY A 222 19.53 17.58 -13.96
C GLY A 222 19.19 16.63 -15.12
N MET A 223 19.11 15.31 -14.90
CA MET A 223 18.74 14.32 -15.94
C MET A 223 17.24 14.31 -16.29
N GLY A 224 16.40 15.02 -15.55
CA GLY A 224 14.95 15.09 -15.84
C GLY A 224 14.10 14.10 -15.04
N LYS A 225 14.59 13.55 -13.93
CA LYS A 225 13.86 12.61 -13.04
C LYS A 225 12.44 13.07 -12.70
N THR A 226 12.31 14.27 -12.14
CA THR A 226 11.01 14.88 -11.78
C THR A 226 10.13 15.08 -13.01
N ALA A 227 10.70 15.50 -14.15
CA ALA A 227 9.97 15.69 -15.39
C ALA A 227 9.40 14.37 -15.91
N PHE A 228 10.19 13.29 -15.88
CA PHE A 228 9.74 11.96 -16.26
C PHE A 228 8.59 11.46 -15.36
N ALA A 229 8.74 11.62 -14.04
CA ALA A 229 7.69 11.26 -13.07
C ALA A 229 6.40 12.08 -13.27
N LEU A 230 6.51 13.39 -13.57
CA LEU A 230 5.37 14.25 -13.89
C LEU A 230 4.70 13.87 -15.22
N ASN A 231 5.49 13.49 -16.23
CA ASN A 231 4.93 13.03 -17.51
C ASN A 231 4.13 11.73 -17.31
N ILE A 232 4.62 10.78 -16.49
CA ILE A 232 3.85 9.59 -16.13
C ILE A 232 2.57 9.98 -15.37
N ALA A 233 2.66 10.89 -14.38
CA ALA A 233 1.50 11.35 -13.63
C ALA A 233 0.42 11.95 -14.54
N ARG A 234 0.84 12.83 -15.48
CA ARG A 234 -0.04 13.43 -16.47
C ARG A 234 -0.66 12.38 -17.39
N ASN A 235 0.13 11.47 -17.93
CA ASN A 235 -0.35 10.43 -18.83
C ASN A 235 -1.35 9.51 -18.14
N ALA A 236 -1.05 9.06 -16.91
CA ALA A 236 -1.96 8.23 -16.13
C ALA A 236 -3.28 8.97 -15.81
N ALA A 237 -3.21 10.24 -15.42
CA ALA A 237 -4.40 11.00 -15.01
C ALA A 237 -5.22 11.50 -16.18
N VAL A 238 -4.59 12.05 -17.23
CA VAL A 238 -5.29 12.68 -18.37
C VAL A 238 -5.70 11.63 -19.41
N GLN A 239 -4.78 10.72 -19.77
CA GLN A 239 -5.06 9.75 -20.85
C GLN A 239 -5.84 8.53 -20.33
N SER A 240 -5.51 8.06 -19.12
CA SER A 240 -6.11 6.83 -18.54
C SER A 240 -7.16 7.11 -17.46
N GLY A 241 -7.44 8.40 -17.13
CA GLY A 241 -8.45 8.79 -16.14
C GLY A 241 -8.14 8.36 -14.70
N LYS A 242 -6.87 8.00 -14.41
CA LYS A 242 -6.43 7.46 -13.13
C LYS A 242 -6.27 8.55 -12.07
N LYS A 243 -6.53 8.19 -10.81
CA LYS A 243 -6.30 9.08 -9.66
C LYS A 243 -4.85 8.95 -9.20
N VAL A 244 -4.07 10.01 -9.37
CA VAL A 244 -2.64 10.05 -9.08
C VAL A 244 -2.35 10.95 -7.89
N CYS A 245 -1.62 10.44 -6.90
CA CYS A 245 -1.09 11.22 -5.79
C CYS A 245 0.41 11.44 -5.97
N PHE A 246 0.82 12.69 -6.04
CA PHE A 246 2.21 13.11 -6.20
C PHE A 246 2.70 13.76 -4.90
N PHE A 247 3.61 13.09 -4.19
CA PHE A 247 4.28 13.63 -3.02
C PHE A 247 5.58 14.29 -3.46
N SER A 248 5.59 15.61 -3.42
CA SER A 248 6.74 16.44 -3.80
C SER A 248 7.45 16.93 -2.55
N LEU A 249 8.65 16.43 -2.32
CA LEU A 249 9.44 16.80 -1.14
C LEU A 249 10.51 17.85 -1.45
N GLU A 250 10.77 18.08 -2.76
CA GLU A 250 11.80 19.01 -3.24
C GLU A 250 11.17 20.29 -3.83
N MET A 251 10.06 20.17 -4.53
CA MET A 251 9.45 21.26 -5.27
C MET A 251 8.09 21.64 -4.71
N SER A 252 7.75 22.93 -4.77
CA SER A 252 6.42 23.41 -4.39
C SER A 252 5.34 22.99 -5.39
N ARG A 253 4.07 22.99 -4.96
CA ARG A 253 2.91 22.69 -5.79
C ARG A 253 2.84 23.61 -7.02
N ASP A 254 3.14 24.89 -6.82
CA ASP A 254 3.13 25.89 -7.90
C ASP A 254 4.18 25.55 -8.97
N GLN A 255 5.41 25.22 -8.57
CA GLN A 255 6.46 24.81 -9.50
C GLN A 255 6.09 23.55 -10.31
N LEU A 256 5.44 22.57 -9.68
CA LEU A 256 4.97 21.38 -10.38
C LEU A 256 3.82 21.69 -11.34
N ALA A 257 2.88 22.54 -10.92
CA ALA A 257 1.77 23.00 -11.77
C ALA A 257 2.30 23.77 -13.00
N GLN A 258 3.28 24.66 -12.82
CA GLN A 258 3.92 25.36 -13.93
C GLN A 258 4.59 24.40 -14.92
N ARG A 259 5.29 23.36 -14.43
CA ARG A 259 5.90 22.32 -15.29
C ARG A 259 4.86 21.50 -16.04
N LEU A 260 3.77 21.12 -15.39
CA LEU A 260 2.67 20.42 -16.05
C LEU A 260 2.03 21.30 -17.14
N LEU A 261 1.78 22.57 -16.84
CA LEU A 261 1.23 23.53 -17.81
C LEU A 261 2.17 23.75 -18.98
N SER A 262 3.48 23.96 -18.74
CA SER A 262 4.50 24.11 -19.78
C SER A 262 4.53 22.88 -20.71
N SER A 263 4.52 21.70 -20.15
CA SER A 263 4.53 20.43 -20.89
C SER A 263 3.24 20.21 -21.68
N GLU A 264 2.08 20.59 -21.15
CA GLU A 264 0.78 20.41 -21.78
C GLU A 264 0.51 21.44 -22.87
N ALA A 265 0.82 22.70 -22.62
CA ALA A 265 0.60 23.81 -23.55
C ALA A 265 1.69 23.92 -24.62
N MET A 266 2.82 23.20 -24.47
CA MET A 266 4.03 23.34 -25.29
C MET A 266 4.53 24.80 -25.29
N ILE A 267 4.62 25.39 -24.09
CA ILE A 267 5.13 26.74 -23.86
C ILE A 267 6.40 26.65 -23.02
N GLU A 268 7.42 27.40 -23.43
CA GLU A 268 8.72 27.38 -22.76
C GLU A 268 8.60 27.77 -21.29
N SER A 269 9.16 26.91 -20.41
CA SER A 269 9.15 27.12 -18.95
C SER A 269 9.77 28.45 -18.52
N GLY A 270 10.74 28.98 -19.30
CA GLY A 270 11.36 30.28 -19.10
C GLY A 270 10.36 31.44 -19.22
N LYS A 271 9.53 31.43 -20.26
CA LYS A 271 8.48 32.43 -20.49
C LYS A 271 7.41 32.41 -19.40
N MET A 272 7.04 31.25 -18.93
CA MET A 272 6.08 31.14 -17.81
C MET A 272 6.64 31.74 -16.51
N ARG A 273 7.94 31.62 -16.28
CA ARG A 273 8.59 32.18 -15.09
C ARG A 273 8.73 33.69 -15.16
N THR A 274 8.97 34.25 -16.37
CA THR A 274 9.12 35.71 -16.56
C THR A 274 7.78 36.42 -16.82
N GLY A 275 6.73 35.65 -17.16
CA GLY A 275 5.42 36.21 -17.54
C GLY A 275 5.38 36.80 -18.94
N ASP A 276 6.43 36.59 -19.76
CA ASP A 276 6.53 37.09 -21.14
C ASP A 276 5.79 36.15 -22.09
N LEU A 277 4.45 36.26 -22.07
CA LEU A 277 3.53 35.42 -22.81
C LEU A 277 2.72 36.22 -23.81
N THR A 278 2.66 35.74 -25.05
CA THR A 278 1.79 36.29 -26.08
C THR A 278 0.31 35.95 -25.83
N THR A 279 -0.59 36.64 -26.49
CA THR A 279 -2.04 36.36 -26.41
C THR A 279 -2.36 34.91 -26.85
N GLU A 280 -1.66 34.43 -27.88
CA GLU A 280 -1.81 33.04 -28.36
C GLU A 280 -1.34 32.02 -27.32
N GLU A 281 -0.21 32.26 -26.64
CA GLU A 281 0.31 31.42 -25.58
C GLU A 281 -0.64 31.38 -24.35
N TRP A 282 -1.27 32.52 -24.02
CA TRP A 282 -2.30 32.58 -22.99
C TRP A 282 -3.53 31.73 -23.34
N LEU A 283 -3.95 31.68 -24.60
CA LEU A 283 -5.03 30.78 -25.03
C LEU A 283 -4.63 29.31 -24.87
N LYS A 284 -3.43 28.92 -25.31
CA LYS A 284 -2.90 27.55 -25.12
C LYS A 284 -2.81 27.16 -23.64
N LEU A 285 -2.35 28.07 -22.77
CA LEU A 285 -2.31 27.85 -21.33
C LEU A 285 -3.70 27.66 -20.74
N SER A 286 -4.69 28.44 -21.21
CA SER A 286 -6.08 28.27 -20.76
C SER A 286 -6.65 26.90 -21.12
N GLU A 287 -6.38 26.42 -22.34
CA GLU A 287 -6.79 25.06 -22.76
C GLU A 287 -6.08 23.97 -21.96
N ALA A 288 -4.76 24.07 -21.78
CA ALA A 288 -3.98 23.15 -20.96
C ALA A 288 -4.46 23.16 -19.50
N GLY A 289 -4.75 24.35 -18.96
CA GLY A 289 -5.31 24.50 -17.61
C GLY A 289 -6.67 23.83 -17.48
N LYS A 290 -7.53 23.89 -18.48
CA LYS A 290 -8.81 23.20 -18.51
C LYS A 290 -8.63 21.67 -18.50
N ILE A 291 -7.72 21.13 -19.31
CA ILE A 291 -7.40 19.69 -19.35
C ILE A 291 -6.88 19.23 -18.00
N LEU A 292 -5.88 19.91 -17.45
CA LEU A 292 -5.26 19.53 -16.17
C LEU A 292 -6.21 19.67 -14.98
N SER A 293 -7.07 20.71 -14.97
CA SER A 293 -8.06 20.90 -13.88
C SER A 293 -9.13 19.82 -13.84
N GLN A 294 -9.42 19.17 -14.96
CA GLN A 294 -10.33 18.03 -15.04
C GLN A 294 -9.64 16.69 -14.68
N SER A 295 -8.32 16.67 -14.61
CA SER A 295 -7.55 15.49 -14.24
C SER A 295 -7.61 15.22 -12.74
N LYS A 296 -7.35 13.96 -12.36
CA LYS A 296 -7.35 13.53 -10.97
C LYS A 296 -5.93 13.49 -10.39
N ILE A 297 -5.16 14.58 -10.56
CA ILE A 297 -3.81 14.71 -9.97
C ILE A 297 -3.93 15.47 -8.64
N TYR A 298 -3.43 14.85 -7.57
CA TYR A 298 -3.37 15.43 -6.22
C TYR A 298 -1.92 15.60 -5.80
N ILE A 299 -1.52 16.79 -5.38
CA ILE A 299 -0.14 17.12 -5.01
C ILE A 299 -0.06 17.41 -3.51
N ASP A 300 0.88 16.75 -2.84
CA ASP A 300 1.25 16.99 -1.45
C ASP A 300 2.70 17.46 -1.37
N GLU A 301 2.98 18.53 -0.63
CA GLU A 301 4.33 19.12 -0.46
C GLU A 301 4.80 19.08 1.00
N THR A 302 4.25 18.15 1.81
CA THR A 302 4.64 18.03 3.22
C THR A 302 6.07 17.57 3.33
N SER A 303 6.95 18.44 3.83
CA SER A 303 8.37 18.13 4.01
C SER A 303 8.57 17.06 5.08
N GLY A 304 9.50 16.14 4.82
CA GLY A 304 9.87 15.10 5.80
C GLY A 304 8.76 14.10 6.12
N ILE A 305 7.78 13.93 5.22
CA ILE A 305 6.66 13.00 5.40
C ILE A 305 7.15 11.57 5.64
N THR A 306 6.50 10.87 6.55
CA THR A 306 6.73 9.44 6.80
C THR A 306 5.76 8.57 6.01
N VAL A 307 6.11 7.28 5.80
CA VAL A 307 5.23 6.33 5.09
C VAL A 307 3.88 6.11 5.79
N PRO A 308 3.77 6.03 7.14
CA PRO A 308 2.49 5.99 7.83
C PRO A 308 1.60 7.21 7.55
N GLU A 309 2.15 8.43 7.58
CA GLU A 309 1.41 9.66 7.26
C GLU A 309 0.91 9.67 5.81
N MET A 310 1.76 9.26 4.85
CA MET A 310 1.35 9.09 3.45
C MET A 310 0.17 8.13 3.34
N LYS A 311 0.26 6.99 4.03
CA LYS A 311 -0.78 5.96 4.04
C LYS A 311 -2.10 6.47 4.61
N ALA A 312 -2.06 7.28 5.67
CA ALA A 312 -3.24 7.93 6.24
C ALA A 312 -3.90 8.90 5.23
N LYS A 313 -3.09 9.74 4.55
CA LYS A 313 -3.59 10.66 3.51
C LYS A 313 -4.22 9.91 2.33
N LEU A 314 -3.57 8.85 1.84
CA LEU A 314 -4.06 8.02 0.73
C LEU A 314 -5.39 7.33 1.07
N ARG A 315 -5.55 6.84 2.30
CA ARG A 315 -6.81 6.23 2.77
C ARG A 315 -7.96 7.23 2.84
N ARG A 316 -7.69 8.48 3.25
CA ARG A 316 -8.71 9.55 3.27
C ARG A 316 -9.15 9.92 1.86
N LEU A 317 -8.23 9.97 0.90
CA LEU A 317 -8.54 10.32 -0.48
C LEU A 317 -9.33 9.23 -1.20
N LYS A 318 -9.18 7.96 -0.80
CA LYS A 318 -9.81 6.75 -1.38
C LYS A 318 -9.55 6.57 -2.89
N ASP A 319 -9.68 5.37 -3.36
CA ASP A 319 -9.61 5.00 -4.79
C ASP A 319 -8.42 5.62 -5.54
N VAL A 320 -7.25 5.65 -4.90
CA VAL A 320 -6.00 6.10 -5.52
C VAL A 320 -5.47 4.97 -6.40
N ASP A 321 -5.10 5.30 -7.64
CA ASP A 321 -4.60 4.33 -8.61
C ASP A 321 -3.07 4.31 -8.67
N LEU A 322 -2.40 5.44 -8.44
CA LEU A 322 -0.94 5.59 -8.56
C LEU A 322 -0.41 6.56 -7.51
N VAL A 323 0.70 6.20 -6.87
CA VAL A 323 1.45 7.10 -5.99
C VAL A 323 2.83 7.37 -6.56
N ILE A 324 3.24 8.64 -6.54
CA ILE A 324 4.57 9.09 -6.95
C ILE A 324 5.20 9.87 -5.81
N VAL A 325 6.48 9.59 -5.50
CA VAL A 325 7.26 10.25 -4.43
C VAL A 325 8.53 10.84 -5.03
N ASP A 326 8.69 12.14 -4.99
CA ASP A 326 9.89 12.84 -5.47
C ASP A 326 10.51 13.69 -4.35
N TYR A 327 11.57 13.23 -3.70
CA TYR A 327 12.34 12.00 -3.84
C TYR A 327 12.64 11.36 -2.46
N LEU A 328 13.00 10.07 -2.45
CA LEU A 328 13.26 9.27 -1.25
C LEU A 328 14.22 9.91 -0.24
N GLY A 329 15.23 10.63 -0.76
CA GLY A 329 16.24 11.26 0.07
C GLY A 329 15.73 12.37 1.00
N LEU A 330 14.50 12.84 0.87
CA LEU A 330 13.89 13.85 1.75
C LEU A 330 12.80 13.27 2.67
N MET A 331 12.50 11.99 2.55
CA MET A 331 11.59 11.31 3.47
C MET A 331 12.25 11.07 4.82
N GLN A 332 11.42 10.95 5.85
CA GLN A 332 11.84 10.56 7.19
C GLN A 332 11.34 9.16 7.54
N SER A 333 12.16 8.40 8.27
CA SER A 333 11.70 7.15 8.87
C SER A 333 10.84 7.44 10.10
N ALA A 334 9.78 6.65 10.30
CA ALA A 334 8.98 6.71 11.53
C ALA A 334 9.79 6.29 12.79
N LYS A 335 10.93 5.62 12.59
CA LYS A 335 11.86 5.23 13.65
C LYS A 335 13.11 6.08 13.56
N LYS A 336 13.59 6.63 14.69
CA LYS A 336 14.88 7.30 14.75
C LYS A 336 15.99 6.28 14.49
N THR A 337 16.72 6.44 13.40
CA THR A 337 17.90 5.65 13.04
C THR A 337 19.08 6.60 12.92
N GLU A 338 20.24 6.22 13.46
CA GLU A 338 21.47 7.02 13.39
C GLU A 338 22.19 6.91 12.04
N ASN A 339 21.83 5.90 11.24
CA ASN A 339 22.49 5.60 9.97
C ASN A 339 21.54 5.86 8.80
N ARG A 340 21.90 6.78 7.91
CA ARG A 340 21.12 7.15 6.73
C ARG A 340 20.82 5.98 5.80
N VAL A 341 21.75 5.04 5.66
CA VAL A 341 21.56 3.82 4.86
C VAL A 341 20.42 2.96 5.42
N GLN A 342 20.36 2.80 6.74
CA GLN A 342 19.28 2.07 7.40
C GLN A 342 17.96 2.81 7.28
N GLU A 343 17.97 4.14 7.41
CA GLU A 343 16.77 4.97 7.28
C GLU A 343 16.14 4.83 5.88
N VAL A 344 16.94 4.94 4.82
CA VAL A 344 16.47 4.74 3.44
C VAL A 344 15.99 3.31 3.23
N SER A 345 16.66 2.32 3.83
CA SER A 345 16.22 0.92 3.78
C SER A 345 14.84 0.72 4.41
N ASP A 346 14.62 1.31 5.59
CA ASP A 346 13.32 1.24 6.26
C ASP A 346 12.23 1.94 5.45
N ILE A 347 12.54 3.10 4.87
CA ILE A 347 11.60 3.84 4.03
C ILE A 347 11.20 2.99 2.82
N THR A 348 12.17 2.44 2.09
CA THR A 348 11.93 1.66 0.86
C THR A 348 11.10 0.41 1.16
N ARG A 349 11.45 -0.31 2.22
CA ARG A 349 10.69 -1.48 2.68
C ARG A 349 9.27 -1.12 3.06
N ASN A 350 9.06 -0.01 3.78
CA ASN A 350 7.72 0.43 4.17
C ASN A 350 6.90 0.91 2.97
N LEU A 351 7.52 1.55 1.94
CA LEU A 351 6.86 1.88 0.68
C LEU A 351 6.40 0.62 -0.06
N LYS A 352 7.24 -0.43 -0.11
CA LYS A 352 6.84 -1.72 -0.70
C LYS A 352 5.68 -2.37 0.06
N ILE A 353 5.70 -2.32 1.38
CA ILE A 353 4.59 -2.80 2.22
C ILE A 353 3.32 -1.99 1.93
N MET A 354 3.42 -0.66 1.87
CA MET A 354 2.31 0.23 1.55
C MET A 354 1.71 -0.09 0.17
N ALA A 355 2.55 -0.25 -0.87
CA ALA A 355 2.11 -0.62 -2.21
C ALA A 355 1.31 -1.93 -2.20
N LYS A 356 1.80 -2.94 -1.45
CA LYS A 356 1.15 -4.24 -1.32
C LYS A 356 -0.18 -4.17 -0.53
N GLU A 357 -0.22 -3.43 0.57
CA GLU A 357 -1.42 -3.31 1.40
C GLU A 357 -2.54 -2.49 0.72
N LEU A 358 -2.18 -1.42 0.02
CA LEU A 358 -3.13 -0.59 -0.69
C LEU A 358 -3.45 -1.11 -2.10
N GLN A 359 -2.72 -2.13 -2.59
CA GLN A 359 -2.86 -2.71 -3.93
C GLN A 359 -2.72 -1.66 -5.04
N ILE A 360 -1.76 -0.74 -4.90
CA ILE A 360 -1.45 0.32 -5.86
C ILE A 360 0.04 0.33 -6.23
N PRO A 361 0.42 0.69 -7.47
CA PRO A 361 1.81 0.94 -7.82
C PRO A 361 2.33 2.20 -7.11
N VAL A 362 3.60 2.14 -6.70
CA VAL A 362 4.32 3.27 -6.12
C VAL A 362 5.57 3.54 -6.92
N ILE A 363 5.69 4.72 -7.50
CA ILE A 363 6.92 5.23 -8.10
C ILE A 363 7.66 6.06 -7.06
N ALA A 364 8.89 5.71 -6.77
CA ALA A 364 9.74 6.47 -5.87
C ALA A 364 11.01 6.93 -6.61
N CYS A 365 11.20 8.23 -6.65
CA CYS A 365 12.37 8.85 -7.25
C CYS A 365 13.58 8.73 -6.32
N ALA A 366 14.75 8.38 -6.88
CA ALA A 366 16.01 8.27 -6.17
C ALA A 366 17.12 9.07 -6.86
N GLN A 367 17.97 9.72 -6.08
CA GLN A 367 19.12 10.42 -6.62
C GLN A 367 20.33 9.50 -6.62
N LEU A 368 21.05 9.42 -7.75
CA LEU A 368 22.24 8.60 -7.88
C LEU A 368 23.48 9.32 -7.31
N GLY A 369 24.36 8.56 -6.66
CA GLY A 369 25.63 9.04 -6.15
C GLY A 369 26.63 9.41 -7.27
N ARG A 370 27.76 10.04 -6.92
CA ARG A 370 28.80 10.48 -7.86
C ARG A 370 29.64 9.36 -8.49
N GLY A 371 29.33 8.10 -8.21
CA GLY A 371 30.08 6.93 -8.72
C GLY A 371 30.12 6.81 -10.24
N THR A 372 29.13 7.36 -10.95
CA THR A 372 29.05 7.39 -12.43
C THR A 372 30.04 8.38 -13.08
N GLU A 373 30.69 9.24 -12.30
CA GLU A 373 31.63 10.28 -12.80
C GLU A 373 33.09 9.79 -12.85
N VAL A 374 33.38 8.55 -12.45
CA VAL A 374 34.76 8.03 -12.40
C VAL A 374 35.29 7.85 -13.83
N LYS A 375 36.40 8.51 -14.14
CA LYS A 375 37.10 8.47 -15.44
C LYS A 375 37.33 7.03 -15.92
N GLY A 376 36.96 6.74 -17.14
CA GLY A 376 37.21 5.45 -17.81
C GLY A 376 36.08 4.41 -17.72
N LYS A 377 34.97 4.71 -17.04
CA LYS A 377 33.73 3.90 -17.04
C LYS A 377 32.66 4.52 -17.94
N SER A 378 31.80 3.68 -18.50
CA SER A 378 30.57 4.14 -19.11
C SER A 378 29.80 5.02 -18.11
N HIS A 379 29.37 6.22 -18.53
CA HIS A 379 28.56 7.10 -17.69
C HIS A 379 27.10 6.58 -17.51
N LYS A 380 26.75 5.46 -18.14
CA LYS A 380 25.44 4.85 -17.96
C LYS A 380 25.31 4.29 -16.55
N PRO A 381 24.23 4.65 -15.85
CA PRO A 381 24.03 4.21 -14.47
C PRO A 381 23.78 2.70 -14.40
N ALA A 382 24.23 2.10 -13.30
CA ALA A 382 24.02 0.71 -12.95
C ALA A 382 23.40 0.58 -11.55
N LEU A 383 22.88 -0.60 -11.20
CA LEU A 383 22.27 -0.85 -9.89
C LEU A 383 23.22 -0.51 -8.72
N SER A 384 24.54 -0.70 -8.91
CA SER A 384 25.56 -0.33 -7.93
C SER A 384 25.60 1.18 -7.60
N ASP A 385 25.05 2.04 -8.45
CA ASP A 385 25.05 3.50 -8.26
C ASP A 385 23.93 3.98 -7.33
N LEU A 386 22.99 3.09 -6.97
CA LEU A 386 22.04 3.29 -5.87
C LEU A 386 22.70 3.14 -4.49
N ARG A 387 23.99 3.43 -4.37
CA ARG A 387 24.94 3.07 -3.31
C ARG A 387 24.57 3.43 -1.87
N GLU A 388 23.64 4.31 -1.61
CA GLU A 388 23.23 4.63 -0.25
C GLU A 388 22.29 3.58 0.37
N SER A 389 21.87 2.59 -0.41
CA SER A 389 21.12 1.44 0.13
C SER A 389 21.02 0.29 -0.89
N GLY A 390 21.83 -0.76 -0.68
CA GLY A 390 21.62 -2.05 -1.37
C GLY A 390 20.21 -2.63 -1.17
N SER A 391 19.46 -2.11 -0.20
CA SER A 391 18.07 -2.43 0.06
C SER A 391 17.09 -1.83 -0.96
N ILE A 392 17.37 -0.63 -1.55
CA ILE A 392 16.52 -0.07 -2.61
C ILE A 392 16.43 -1.08 -3.77
N GLU A 393 17.59 -1.62 -4.16
CA GLU A 393 17.64 -2.64 -5.19
C GLU A 393 16.85 -3.91 -4.81
N GLN A 394 16.96 -4.36 -3.57
CA GLN A 394 16.30 -5.60 -3.12
C GLN A 394 14.79 -5.47 -3.05
N ASP A 395 14.28 -4.36 -2.51
CA ASP A 395 12.86 -4.12 -2.25
C ASP A 395 12.08 -3.74 -3.52
N ALA A 396 12.74 -3.05 -4.48
CA ALA A 396 12.12 -2.65 -5.73
C ALA A 396 11.78 -3.83 -6.63
N ASP A 397 10.62 -3.78 -7.27
CA ASP A 397 10.23 -4.73 -8.32
C ASP A 397 10.81 -4.32 -9.66
N ILE A 398 10.83 -3.01 -9.94
CA ILE A 398 11.35 -2.41 -11.17
C ILE A 398 12.30 -1.27 -10.80
N VAL A 399 13.43 -1.19 -11.50
CA VAL A 399 14.37 -0.06 -11.39
C VAL A 399 14.60 0.50 -12.77
N LEU A 400 14.32 1.78 -12.91
CA LEU A 400 14.47 2.57 -14.13
C LEU A 400 15.56 3.61 -13.89
N PHE A 401 16.50 3.74 -14.82
CA PHE A 401 17.47 4.83 -14.81
C PHE A 401 17.26 5.77 -15.98
N MET A 402 17.20 7.08 -15.69
CA MET A 402 17.19 8.11 -16.72
C MET A 402 18.63 8.49 -17.06
N TYR A 403 18.94 8.49 -18.36
CA TYR A 403 20.26 8.82 -18.86
C TYR A 403 20.15 9.79 -20.05
N ARG A 404 21.02 10.83 -20.06
CA ARG A 404 21.18 11.78 -21.14
C ARG A 404 22.68 12.02 -21.38
N GLU A 405 23.16 11.67 -22.58
CA GLU A 405 24.58 11.73 -22.92
C GLU A 405 25.11 13.16 -22.92
N LEU A 406 24.31 14.13 -23.37
CA LEU A 406 24.67 15.55 -23.43
C LEU A 406 25.11 16.10 -22.06
N TYR A 407 24.54 15.60 -20.96
CA TYR A 407 24.88 16.05 -19.62
C TYR A 407 26.36 15.88 -19.27
N TYR A 408 27.03 14.87 -19.83
CA TYR A 408 28.45 14.56 -19.59
C TYR A 408 29.41 15.17 -20.62
N LYS A 409 28.87 15.84 -21.67
CA LYS A 409 29.69 16.45 -22.76
C LYS A 409 30.63 17.55 -22.28
N SER A 410 30.28 18.26 -21.19
CA SER A 410 31.02 19.44 -20.72
C SER A 410 32.43 19.12 -20.15
N GLU A 411 32.73 17.87 -19.85
CA GLU A 411 33.96 17.56 -19.14
C GLU A 411 35.10 16.90 -19.98
N ASN A 412 34.81 16.17 -21.08
CA ASN A 412 35.86 15.47 -21.82
C ASN A 412 35.52 15.04 -23.27
N SER A 413 34.57 15.67 -23.96
CA SER A 413 34.17 15.19 -25.28
C SER A 413 35.08 15.75 -26.38
N ASP A 414 35.40 14.90 -27.37
CA ASP A 414 36.00 15.33 -28.65
C ASP A 414 35.08 16.40 -29.29
N PRO A 415 35.60 17.60 -29.62
CA PRO A 415 34.81 18.68 -30.22
C PRO A 415 34.09 18.28 -31.52
N ASN A 416 34.54 17.20 -32.17
CA ASN A 416 33.99 16.70 -33.44
C ASN A 416 32.83 15.72 -33.31
N VAL A 417 32.45 15.32 -32.09
CA VAL A 417 31.29 14.44 -31.85
C VAL A 417 30.03 15.28 -31.63
N GLU A 418 29.15 15.28 -32.59
CA GLU A 418 27.83 15.91 -32.52
C GLU A 418 26.92 15.03 -31.64
N ILE A 419 26.62 15.47 -30.42
CA ILE A 419 25.70 14.75 -29.50
C ILE A 419 24.33 15.36 -29.65
N ASP A 420 23.34 14.54 -29.97
CA ASP A 420 21.94 14.95 -30.02
C ASP A 420 21.45 15.34 -28.61
N GLU A 421 21.12 16.62 -28.44
CA GLU A 421 20.66 17.18 -27.17
C GLU A 421 19.27 16.71 -26.75
N HIS A 422 18.51 16.17 -27.68
CA HIS A 422 17.19 15.61 -27.45
C HIS A 422 17.21 14.13 -27.08
N LYS A 423 18.36 13.47 -27.28
CA LYS A 423 18.48 12.05 -26.99
C LYS A 423 18.48 11.76 -25.49
N ALA A 424 17.53 10.93 -25.07
CA ALA A 424 17.44 10.41 -23.72
C ALA A 424 17.19 8.89 -23.75
N GLU A 425 17.53 8.23 -22.68
CA GLU A 425 17.32 6.80 -22.53
C GLU A 425 16.67 6.53 -21.16
N CYS A 426 15.69 5.62 -21.14
CA CYS A 426 15.17 5.00 -19.93
C CYS A 426 15.70 3.56 -19.88
N ILE A 427 16.66 3.30 -18.98
CA ILE A 427 17.30 1.99 -18.82
C ILE A 427 16.51 1.20 -17.79
N VAL A 428 15.89 0.09 -18.19
CA VAL A 428 15.23 -0.88 -17.29
C VAL A 428 16.32 -1.77 -16.72
N ALA A 429 16.86 -1.39 -15.56
CA ALA A 429 18.00 -2.08 -14.93
C ALA A 429 17.57 -3.27 -14.06
N LYS A 430 16.33 -3.29 -13.58
CA LYS A 430 15.71 -4.41 -12.89
C LYS A 430 14.24 -4.50 -13.27
N ASN A 431 13.75 -5.70 -13.51
CA ASN A 431 12.35 -5.98 -13.77
C ASN A 431 12.02 -7.41 -13.30
N ARG A 432 11.21 -7.53 -12.23
CA ARG A 432 10.78 -8.85 -11.71
C ARG A 432 9.75 -9.54 -12.61
N HIS A 433 9.11 -8.79 -13.51
CA HIS A 433 8.00 -9.29 -14.33
C HIS A 433 8.40 -9.60 -15.77
N GLY A 434 9.64 -9.29 -16.16
CA GLY A 434 10.08 -9.47 -17.56
C GLY A 434 11.54 -9.21 -17.80
N GLY A 435 11.87 -8.91 -19.04
CA GLY A 435 13.24 -8.64 -19.50
C GLY A 435 13.76 -7.27 -19.09
N LEU A 436 15.05 -7.07 -19.32
CA LEU A 436 15.75 -5.79 -19.21
C LEU A 436 15.87 -5.20 -20.60
N ASP A 437 15.77 -3.90 -20.73
CA ASP A 437 15.93 -3.20 -22.01
C ASP A 437 16.34 -1.74 -21.79
N THR A 438 16.77 -1.08 -22.87
CA THR A 438 17.03 0.36 -22.88
C THR A 438 16.06 1.02 -23.86
N VAL A 439 15.13 1.77 -23.34
CA VAL A 439 14.08 2.42 -24.11
C VAL A 439 14.56 3.81 -24.53
N PRO A 440 14.65 4.10 -25.84
CA PRO A 440 14.97 5.43 -26.34
C PRO A 440 13.80 6.39 -26.09
N LEU A 441 14.14 7.60 -25.65
CA LEU A 441 13.20 8.68 -25.39
C LEU A 441 13.71 9.95 -26.07
N TYR A 442 12.77 10.83 -26.45
CA TYR A 442 13.06 12.17 -26.88
C TYR A 442 12.86 13.14 -25.70
N TRP A 443 13.86 13.96 -25.43
CA TRP A 443 13.83 15.00 -24.40
C TRP A 443 13.67 16.37 -25.01
N ASP A 444 12.63 17.08 -24.59
CA ASP A 444 12.46 18.49 -24.88
C ASP A 444 12.65 19.32 -23.62
N GLY A 445 13.82 19.94 -23.52
CA GLY A 445 14.20 20.73 -22.34
C GLY A 445 13.39 22.01 -22.19
N GLN A 446 12.93 22.62 -23.29
CA GLN A 446 12.15 23.84 -23.28
C GLN A 446 10.81 23.65 -22.58
N TYR A 447 10.17 22.51 -22.82
CA TYR A 447 8.87 22.15 -22.25
C TYR A 447 8.96 21.15 -21.09
N THR A 448 10.18 20.81 -20.67
CA THR A 448 10.41 19.80 -19.60
C THR A 448 9.68 18.48 -19.87
N ARG A 449 9.71 18.01 -21.12
CA ARG A 449 8.90 16.90 -21.60
C ARG A 449 9.74 15.77 -22.17
N PHE A 450 9.40 14.54 -21.75
CA PHE A 450 9.82 13.33 -22.46
C PHE A 450 8.71 12.87 -23.40
N SER A 451 9.08 12.34 -24.54
CA SER A 451 8.17 11.68 -25.47
C SER A 451 8.77 10.39 -26.02
N THR A 452 7.93 9.53 -26.55
CA THR A 452 8.36 8.32 -27.26
C THR A 452 9.08 8.68 -28.55
N VAL A 453 10.17 7.96 -28.83
CA VAL A 453 10.74 7.94 -30.18
C VAL A 453 9.97 6.85 -30.93
N ASP A 454 9.19 7.22 -31.94
CA ASP A 454 8.62 6.24 -32.85
C ASP A 454 9.75 5.58 -33.62
N VAL A 455 10.10 4.36 -33.18
CA VAL A 455 10.98 3.51 -34.00
C VAL A 455 10.12 3.04 -35.16
N ILE A 456 10.25 3.76 -36.29
CA ILE A 456 9.73 3.26 -37.58
C ILE A 456 10.52 2.01 -37.87
N GLY A 457 9.90 0.84 -37.58
CA GLY A 457 10.40 -0.47 -37.90
C GLY A 457 9.98 -0.91 -39.28
#